data_967f9e5c436a4e68dff6c822c47bb442
#
_entry.id   967f9e5c436a4e68dff6c822c47bb442
#
_cell.length_a   1.000
_cell.length_b   1.000
_cell.length_c   1.000
_cell.angle_alpha   90.00
_cell.angle_beta   90.00
_cell.angle_gamma   90.00
#
_symmetry.space_group_name_H-M   'P 1'
#
loop_
_entity.id
_entity.type
_entity.pdbx_description
1 polymer ?
#
loop_
_entity_poly.entity_id
_entity_poly.type
_entity_poly.pdbx_seq_one_letter_code
_entity_poly.pdbx_strand_id
1 'polypeptide(L)'
;MKYSAYLALAAAALFTASCDYNEQFDGFVKGPQPTDVKKIEYTLTAADYKAIAENKSNLALCTTKADSAALKALAKTQQFTETVTAAKFLPAFLAEKWFTADDNSAVVVNYNRREVKGPLDFKEDFEGTGAQSTQPAVVKGWATLPALGGDKAAWSTVFRNNAHYVQASAYKQPDSTQTYLVSPRFTVTKGSHLTFDALYGHYTAAGGRLSVFVVDDNLNNAAIQHHLLEDLTAKVKIEIPAAGQPFGTFKQALDVDLSKYAGKHIGLAFRYDGNGKTGATTAVQLDNVMVGNQTIDETPGKDQFVRNNGKWVYNPSSVIELKAEKGNALTTAYMQAGVDWVKEHVDAPLGVAPGTGYVSTYGNNEYYSGLSAYHCSVDLRPASARKQYAKEYASMSDAEITAKMIERLQQTLGAALKKLNPEAVPAARVEVFYTLRFGVYDGNETKTHEMKFKVVGKGQFEYVKDSYKAL
;
A
#
# COMPACT_ATOMS: atom_id res chain seq x y z
N MET A 1 14.73 51.99 -33.34
CA MET A 1 13.73 51.00 -32.87
C MET A 1 12.72 50.53 -33.93
N LYS A 2 12.52 51.20 -35.06
CA LYS A 2 11.55 50.72 -36.08
C LYS A 2 12.12 49.64 -37.03
N TYR A 3 13.42 49.57 -37.23
CA TYR A 3 14.06 48.59 -38.15
C TYR A 3 14.25 47.20 -37.52
N SER A 4 14.37 47.09 -36.19
CA SER A 4 14.46 45.82 -35.48
C SER A 4 13.16 45.01 -35.45
N ALA A 5 12.02 45.71 -35.51
CA ALA A 5 10.70 45.06 -35.56
C ALA A 5 10.43 44.42 -36.94
N TYR A 6 10.88 45.03 -38.01
CA TYR A 6 10.74 44.51 -39.39
C TYR A 6 11.67 43.32 -39.65
N LEU A 7 12.85 43.29 -39.04
CA LEU A 7 13.76 42.15 -39.14
C LEU A 7 13.22 40.92 -38.36
N ALA A 8 12.58 41.14 -37.22
CA ALA A 8 11.96 40.07 -36.45
C ALA A 8 10.71 39.48 -37.15
N LEU A 9 9.90 40.33 -37.83
CA LEU A 9 8.78 39.88 -38.65
C LEU A 9 9.23 39.12 -39.89
N ALA A 10 10.29 39.58 -40.55
CA ALA A 10 10.85 38.88 -41.71
C ALA A 10 11.49 37.55 -41.37
N ALA A 11 12.13 37.43 -40.21
CA ALA A 11 12.65 36.15 -39.69
C ALA A 11 11.51 35.18 -39.32
N ALA A 12 10.42 35.66 -38.71
CA ALA A 12 9.26 34.83 -38.40
C ALA A 12 8.53 34.33 -39.66
N ALA A 13 8.45 35.16 -40.71
CA ALA A 13 7.84 34.76 -41.97
C ALA A 13 8.69 33.73 -42.74
N LEU A 14 10.02 33.75 -42.61
CA LEU A 14 10.91 32.76 -43.21
C LEU A 14 10.82 31.37 -42.53
N PHE A 15 10.50 31.31 -41.25
CA PHE A 15 10.30 30.03 -40.56
C PHE A 15 8.94 29.37 -40.87
N THR A 16 7.91 30.13 -41.22
CA THR A 16 6.60 29.59 -41.64
C THR A 16 6.59 29.15 -43.11
N ALA A 17 7.41 29.74 -43.98
CA ALA A 17 7.51 29.34 -45.38
C ALA A 17 8.32 28.06 -45.62
N SER A 18 9.10 27.59 -44.63
CA SER A 18 9.95 26.39 -44.75
C SER A 18 9.18 25.06 -44.64
N CYS A 19 7.96 25.07 -44.09
CA CYS A 19 7.21 23.82 -43.90
C CYS A 19 6.42 23.37 -45.14
N ASP A 20 6.09 24.27 -46.06
CA ASP A 20 5.21 23.96 -47.21
C ASP A 20 5.95 23.91 -48.56
N TYR A 21 7.28 24.06 -48.56
CA TYR A 21 8.06 24.08 -49.80
C TYR A 21 7.85 22.80 -50.63
N ASN A 22 7.76 21.65 -50.00
CA ASN A 22 7.58 20.38 -50.68
C ASN A 22 6.14 20.15 -51.19
N GLU A 23 5.14 20.85 -50.66
CA GLU A 23 3.75 20.81 -51.12
C GLU A 23 3.50 21.55 -52.46
N GLN A 24 4.50 22.31 -52.92
CA GLN A 24 4.46 23.03 -54.19
C GLN A 24 4.84 22.19 -55.41
N PHE A 25 5.24 20.92 -55.22
CA PHE A 25 5.64 20.03 -56.29
C PHE A 25 4.48 19.10 -56.66
N ASP A 26 4.09 19.10 -57.93
CA ASP A 26 3.10 18.17 -58.47
C ASP A 26 3.54 16.74 -58.19
N GLY A 27 2.69 15.98 -57.53
CA GLY A 27 2.96 14.57 -57.14
C GLY A 27 3.61 14.36 -55.75
N PHE A 28 3.86 15.45 -55.00
CA PHE A 28 4.27 15.28 -53.60
C PHE A 28 3.09 14.80 -52.73
N VAL A 29 3.14 13.56 -52.30
CA VAL A 29 2.21 13.01 -51.27
C VAL A 29 2.92 13.10 -49.94
N LYS A 30 2.40 13.92 -49.05
CA LYS A 30 2.88 13.97 -47.66
C LYS A 30 2.72 12.60 -47.06
N GLY A 31 3.83 11.88 -46.91
CA GLY A 31 3.82 10.55 -46.24
C GLY A 31 3.34 10.65 -44.82
N PRO A 32 2.91 9.54 -44.21
CA PRO A 32 2.56 9.53 -42.80
C PRO A 32 3.75 10.04 -41.98
N GLN A 33 3.49 10.99 -41.07
CA GLN A 33 4.53 11.49 -40.17
C GLN A 33 5.17 10.33 -39.44
N PRO A 34 6.50 10.20 -39.38
CA PRO A 34 7.15 9.18 -38.61
C PRO A 34 6.72 9.27 -37.14
N THR A 35 6.26 8.18 -36.56
CA THR A 35 5.85 8.11 -35.17
C THR A 35 6.90 7.36 -34.34
N ASP A 36 7.20 7.90 -33.14
CA ASP A 36 8.09 7.25 -32.17
C ASP A 36 7.28 6.66 -31.00
N VAL A 37 6.36 5.76 -31.35
CA VAL A 37 5.54 5.04 -30.33
C VAL A 37 6.37 3.95 -29.67
N LYS A 38 6.68 4.15 -28.40
CA LYS A 38 7.50 3.25 -27.59
C LYS A 38 6.65 2.26 -26.80
N LYS A 39 7.12 1.01 -26.70
CA LYS A 39 6.60 -0.01 -25.76
C LYS A 39 7.81 -0.56 -25.01
N ILE A 40 7.98 -0.16 -23.76
CA ILE A 40 9.20 -0.38 -22.99
C ILE A 40 8.84 -1.05 -21.65
N GLU A 41 9.67 -1.97 -21.22
CA GLU A 41 9.77 -2.39 -19.84
C GLU A 41 11.11 -1.87 -19.29
N TYR A 42 11.06 -1.17 -18.14
CA TYR A 42 12.21 -0.47 -17.60
C TYR A 42 12.31 -0.66 -16.09
N THR A 43 13.50 -0.98 -15.59
CA THR A 43 13.79 -1.06 -14.16
C THR A 43 14.58 0.15 -13.72
N LEU A 44 14.13 0.84 -12.68
CA LEU A 44 14.80 2.02 -12.16
C LEU A 44 16.18 1.68 -11.58
N THR A 45 17.15 2.52 -11.91
CA THR A 45 18.50 2.49 -11.35
C THR A 45 18.64 3.47 -10.19
N ALA A 46 19.72 3.38 -9.40
CA ALA A 46 20.02 4.34 -8.34
C ALA A 46 20.09 5.79 -8.85
N ALA A 47 20.62 5.99 -10.07
CA ALA A 47 20.67 7.31 -10.72
C ALA A 47 19.27 7.85 -11.05
N ASP A 48 18.35 6.96 -11.44
CA ASP A 48 16.97 7.35 -11.74
C ASP A 48 16.22 7.79 -10.47
N TYR A 49 16.37 7.08 -9.35
CA TYR A 49 15.80 7.48 -8.06
C TYR A 49 16.29 8.87 -7.63
N LYS A 50 17.58 9.15 -7.83
CA LYS A 50 18.14 10.48 -7.58
C LYS A 50 17.54 11.52 -8.51
N ALA A 51 17.46 11.25 -9.81
CA ALA A 51 16.85 12.15 -10.81
C ALA A 51 15.38 12.46 -10.47
N ILE A 52 14.59 11.46 -10.06
CA ILE A 52 13.19 11.63 -9.64
C ILE A 52 13.10 12.54 -8.39
N ALA A 53 13.97 12.32 -7.40
CA ALA A 53 13.97 13.07 -6.15
C ALA A 53 14.38 14.54 -6.32
N GLU A 54 15.26 14.83 -7.29
CA GLU A 54 15.79 16.17 -7.61
C GLU A 54 15.01 16.89 -8.70
N ASN A 55 14.05 16.21 -9.35
CA ASN A 55 13.26 16.78 -10.45
C ASN A 55 12.44 17.97 -9.97
N LYS A 56 12.60 19.13 -10.64
CA LYS A 56 11.93 20.39 -10.27
C LYS A 56 10.40 20.29 -10.33
N SER A 57 9.87 19.59 -11.34
CA SER A 57 8.43 19.38 -11.47
C SER A 57 7.89 18.52 -10.34
N ASN A 58 8.64 17.50 -9.90
CA ASN A 58 8.28 16.67 -8.76
C ASN A 58 8.33 17.45 -7.43
N LEU A 59 9.35 18.27 -7.23
CA LEU A 59 9.45 19.14 -6.05
C LEU A 59 8.29 20.14 -5.98
N ALA A 60 7.82 20.63 -7.12
CA ALA A 60 6.64 21.51 -7.19
C ALA A 60 5.31 20.81 -6.82
N LEU A 61 5.25 19.47 -6.83
CA LEU A 61 4.09 18.71 -6.38
C LEU A 61 4.03 18.53 -4.85
N CYS A 62 5.11 18.89 -4.14
CA CYS A 62 5.17 18.82 -2.68
C CYS A 62 4.47 20.04 -2.07
N THR A 63 3.52 19.80 -1.17
CA THR A 63 2.72 20.88 -0.55
C THR A 63 3.30 21.33 0.79
N THR A 64 4.08 20.48 1.45
CA THR A 64 4.71 20.74 2.73
C THR A 64 6.23 20.53 2.70
N LYS A 65 6.93 21.03 3.72
CA LYS A 65 8.36 20.74 3.91
C LYS A 65 8.61 19.25 4.15
N ALA A 66 7.70 18.58 4.84
CA ALA A 66 7.77 17.13 5.08
C ALA A 66 7.66 16.33 3.78
N ASP A 67 6.71 16.69 2.88
CA ASP A 67 6.60 16.04 1.56
C ASP A 67 7.90 16.19 0.76
N SER A 68 8.47 17.39 0.75
CA SER A 68 9.73 17.67 0.05
C SER A 68 10.91 16.88 0.64
N ALA A 69 10.97 16.75 1.96
CA ALA A 69 11.98 15.95 2.65
C ALA A 69 11.81 14.45 2.33
N ALA A 70 10.58 13.94 2.36
CA ALA A 70 10.27 12.56 2.00
C ALA A 70 10.65 12.25 0.53
N LEU A 71 10.33 13.15 -0.41
CA LEU A 71 10.72 12.99 -1.81
C LEU A 71 12.25 12.98 -1.96
N LYS A 72 12.97 13.89 -1.29
CA LYS A 72 14.45 13.92 -1.34
C LYS A 72 15.08 12.67 -0.74
N ALA A 73 14.46 12.07 0.30
CA ALA A 73 14.92 10.82 0.88
C ALA A 73 14.93 9.65 -0.12
N LEU A 74 14.07 9.70 -1.15
CA LEU A 74 14.01 8.70 -2.22
C LEU A 74 15.37 8.48 -2.91
N ALA A 75 16.18 9.52 -3.05
CA ALA A 75 17.54 9.41 -3.64
C ALA A 75 18.44 8.46 -2.85
N LYS A 76 18.24 8.36 -1.52
CA LYS A 76 19.04 7.52 -0.62
C LYS A 76 18.38 6.16 -0.38
N THR A 77 17.07 6.15 -0.13
CA THR A 77 16.33 4.92 0.19
C THR A 77 16.10 4.04 -1.02
N GLN A 78 15.99 4.64 -2.20
CA GLN A 78 15.65 3.98 -3.46
C GLN A 78 14.35 3.15 -3.36
N GLN A 79 13.40 3.60 -2.53
CA GLN A 79 12.12 2.93 -2.28
C GLN A 79 10.98 3.94 -2.33
N PHE A 80 9.99 3.69 -3.19
CA PHE A 80 8.73 4.40 -3.13
C PHE A 80 7.93 3.97 -1.89
N THR A 81 7.15 4.89 -1.36
CA THR A 81 6.34 4.71 -0.15
C THR A 81 4.91 5.16 -0.41
N GLU A 82 4.02 5.03 0.57
CA GLU A 82 2.64 5.52 0.47
C GLU A 82 2.56 7.04 0.25
N THR A 83 3.51 7.80 0.79
CA THR A 83 3.56 9.27 0.62
C THR A 83 4.31 9.70 -0.62
N VAL A 84 5.32 8.93 -1.03
CA VAL A 84 6.12 9.16 -2.24
C VAL A 84 5.81 8.04 -3.23
N THR A 85 4.69 8.16 -3.96
CA THR A 85 4.20 7.11 -4.86
C THR A 85 4.81 7.21 -6.25
N ALA A 86 5.05 6.06 -6.89
CA ALA A 86 5.50 5.97 -8.28
C ALA A 86 4.49 6.65 -9.23
N ALA A 87 3.19 6.43 -9.02
CA ALA A 87 2.13 7.04 -9.82
C ALA A 87 2.20 8.57 -9.87
N LYS A 88 2.58 9.21 -8.76
CA LYS A 88 2.69 10.68 -8.65
C LYS A 88 3.99 11.23 -9.23
N PHE A 89 5.11 10.56 -8.99
CA PHE A 89 6.44 11.14 -9.22
C PHE A 89 7.19 10.60 -10.44
N LEU A 90 6.77 9.47 -11.04
CA LEU A 90 7.38 8.98 -12.27
C LEU A 90 7.01 9.78 -13.54
N PRO A 91 5.81 10.33 -13.71
CA PRO A 91 5.44 11.00 -14.97
C PRO A 91 6.40 12.08 -15.43
N ALA A 92 6.89 12.94 -14.53
CA ALA A 92 7.84 14.00 -14.87
C ALA A 92 9.21 13.43 -15.27
N PHE A 93 9.71 12.44 -14.58
CA PHE A 93 10.94 11.72 -14.93
C PHE A 93 10.84 11.04 -16.31
N LEU A 94 9.72 10.37 -16.59
CA LEU A 94 9.47 9.71 -17.87
C LEU A 94 9.43 10.72 -19.04
N ALA A 95 8.89 11.91 -18.80
CA ALA A 95 8.85 12.99 -19.78
C ALA A 95 10.25 13.49 -20.17
N GLU A 96 11.19 13.53 -19.23
CA GLU A 96 12.58 13.89 -19.50
C GLU A 96 13.34 12.73 -20.14
N LYS A 97 13.14 11.50 -19.65
CA LYS A 97 13.86 10.31 -20.12
C LYS A 97 13.47 9.91 -21.54
N TRP A 98 12.20 10.02 -21.89
CA TRP A 98 11.66 9.70 -23.22
C TRP A 98 10.91 10.89 -23.82
N PHE A 99 11.64 11.99 -23.97
CA PHE A 99 11.07 13.25 -24.46
C PHE A 99 10.57 13.17 -25.91
N THR A 100 11.14 12.26 -26.74
CA THR A 100 10.74 12.05 -28.13
C THR A 100 9.54 11.11 -28.30
N ALA A 101 9.12 10.42 -27.24
CA ALA A 101 8.03 9.46 -27.35
C ALA A 101 6.73 10.13 -27.78
N ASP A 102 6.01 9.53 -28.72
CA ASP A 102 4.70 10.00 -29.17
C ASP A 102 3.56 9.46 -28.28
N ASP A 103 2.38 10.05 -28.43
CA ASP A 103 1.16 9.55 -27.79
C ASP A 103 0.90 8.09 -28.18
N ASN A 104 0.25 7.34 -27.30
CA ASN A 104 0.11 5.89 -27.30
C ASN A 104 1.40 5.10 -26.97
N SER A 105 2.50 5.78 -26.64
CA SER A 105 3.64 5.11 -26.01
C SER A 105 3.26 4.60 -24.63
N ALA A 106 3.79 3.42 -24.27
CA ALA A 106 3.60 2.80 -22.96
C ALA A 106 4.93 2.36 -22.39
N VAL A 107 5.10 2.54 -21.08
CA VAL A 107 6.23 2.02 -20.33
C VAL A 107 5.73 1.31 -19.07
N VAL A 108 6.25 0.12 -18.85
CA VAL A 108 6.11 -0.60 -17.59
C VAL A 108 7.37 -0.34 -16.79
N VAL A 109 7.23 0.27 -15.61
CA VAL A 109 8.35 0.60 -14.73
C VAL A 109 8.38 -0.36 -13.55
N ASN A 110 9.50 -1.05 -13.39
CA ASN A 110 9.79 -1.86 -12.21
C ASN A 110 10.61 -1.02 -11.22
N TYR A 111 10.23 -1.05 -9.94
CA TYR A 111 10.85 -0.23 -8.91
C TYR A 111 10.79 -0.87 -7.53
N ASN A 112 11.64 -0.42 -6.61
CA ASN A 112 11.56 -0.83 -5.22
C ASN A 112 10.45 -0.07 -4.50
N ARG A 113 9.69 -0.78 -3.67
CA ARG A 113 8.59 -0.25 -2.87
C ARG A 113 8.75 -0.65 -1.41
N ARG A 114 8.35 0.23 -0.53
CA ARG A 114 8.17 -0.06 0.89
C ARG A 114 6.78 0.41 1.30
N GLU A 115 5.93 -0.53 1.59
CA GLU A 115 4.55 -0.30 2.02
C GLU A 115 4.39 -0.81 3.46
N VAL A 116 3.78 0.00 4.31
CA VAL A 116 3.46 -0.39 5.68
C VAL A 116 1.99 -0.76 5.72
N LYS A 117 1.69 -2.03 6.01
CA LYS A 117 0.33 -2.58 6.06
C LYS A 117 -0.09 -2.84 7.48
N GLY A 118 -1.39 -2.74 7.74
CA GLY A 118 -1.98 -3.01 9.03
C GLY A 118 -2.28 -1.78 9.86
N PRO A 119 -3.06 -1.93 10.93
CA PRO A 119 -3.48 -0.82 11.77
C PRO A 119 -2.31 -0.25 12.58
N LEU A 120 -2.33 1.07 12.74
CA LEU A 120 -1.52 1.82 13.69
C LEU A 120 -2.49 2.57 14.62
N ASP A 121 -2.61 2.10 15.85
CA ASP A 121 -3.53 2.67 16.85
C ASP A 121 -2.90 3.84 17.59
N PHE A 122 -1.59 3.75 17.84
CA PHE A 122 -0.82 4.76 18.54
C PHE A 122 0.66 4.71 18.15
N LYS A 123 1.31 5.87 18.02
CA LYS A 123 2.75 5.99 17.83
C LYS A 123 3.28 7.26 18.50
N GLU A 124 4.41 7.14 19.20
CA GLU A 124 5.21 8.26 19.70
C GLU A 124 6.71 7.94 19.56
N ASP A 125 7.39 8.73 18.76
CA ASP A 125 8.84 8.64 18.53
C ASP A 125 9.59 9.82 19.12
N PHE A 126 8.92 10.64 19.92
CA PHE A 126 9.43 11.83 20.61
C PHE A 126 10.12 12.86 19.71
N GLU A 127 10.17 12.66 18.40
CA GLU A 127 10.78 13.60 17.43
C GLU A 127 10.04 14.96 17.36
N GLY A 128 8.81 15.00 17.82
CA GLY A 128 8.02 16.23 17.94
C GLY A 128 8.36 17.09 19.17
N THR A 129 9.28 16.66 20.03
CA THR A 129 9.74 17.42 21.20
C THR A 129 10.72 18.52 20.80
N GLY A 130 10.84 19.57 21.62
CA GLY A 130 11.72 20.70 21.31
C GLY A 130 13.21 20.31 21.24
N ALA A 131 14.02 21.13 20.55
CA ALA A 131 15.45 20.93 20.38
C ALA A 131 16.28 21.06 21.69
N GLN A 132 15.64 21.27 22.81
CA GLN A 132 16.27 21.33 24.13
C GLN A 132 15.63 20.31 25.07
N SER A 133 16.45 19.68 25.89
CA SER A 133 15.96 18.79 26.94
C SER A 133 15.15 19.55 27.96
N THR A 134 13.99 19.00 28.36
CA THR A 134 13.09 19.59 29.36
C THR A 134 12.78 18.60 30.48
N GLN A 135 12.61 19.12 31.70
CA GLN A 135 12.19 18.35 32.88
C GLN A 135 11.27 19.21 33.75
N PRO A 136 10.03 18.78 34.06
CA PRO A 136 9.39 17.54 33.58
C PRO A 136 9.31 17.44 32.05
N ALA A 137 9.15 16.20 31.54
CA ALA A 137 9.01 15.96 30.12
C ALA A 137 7.76 16.68 29.57
N VAL A 138 7.95 17.38 28.44
CA VAL A 138 6.86 18.05 27.71
C VAL A 138 6.67 17.33 26.38
N VAL A 139 5.70 16.41 26.30
CA VAL A 139 5.32 15.67 25.13
C VAL A 139 3.83 15.90 24.87
N LYS A 140 3.47 16.23 23.64
CA LYS A 140 2.09 16.59 23.29
C LYS A 140 1.10 15.47 23.64
N GLY A 141 0.14 15.79 24.51
CA GLY A 141 -0.91 14.85 24.93
C GLY A 141 -0.49 13.85 26.01
N TRP A 142 0.78 13.77 26.36
CA TRP A 142 1.27 12.95 27.46
C TRP A 142 1.22 13.70 28.79
N ALA A 143 1.09 12.96 29.88
CA ALA A 143 1.19 13.50 31.23
C ALA A 143 2.46 12.98 31.91
N THR A 144 3.24 13.89 32.51
CA THR A 144 4.37 13.55 33.37
C THR A 144 3.95 13.75 34.81
N LEU A 145 3.93 12.68 35.60
CA LEU A 145 3.38 12.65 36.96
C LEU A 145 4.46 12.26 37.98
N PRO A 146 5.18 13.21 38.58
CA PRO A 146 6.15 12.93 39.63
C PRO A 146 5.40 12.55 40.93
N ALA A 147 5.45 11.27 41.33
CA ALA A 147 4.81 10.77 42.54
C ALA A 147 5.68 10.93 43.79
N LEU A 148 7.01 10.73 43.63
CA LEU A 148 8.01 10.96 44.68
C LEU A 148 9.22 11.70 44.10
N GLY A 149 9.79 12.64 44.82
CA GLY A 149 10.96 13.41 44.41
C GLY A 149 10.69 14.73 43.67
N GLY A 150 9.41 14.99 43.37
CA GLY A 150 8.98 16.23 42.70
C GLY A 150 9.48 16.34 41.25
N ASP A 151 9.37 17.54 40.67
CA ASP A 151 9.66 17.80 39.25
C ASP A 151 11.12 17.49 38.84
N LYS A 152 12.08 17.61 39.76
CA LYS A 152 13.48 17.29 39.50
C LYS A 152 13.75 15.79 39.34
N ALA A 153 12.81 14.96 39.76
CA ALA A 153 12.85 13.50 39.63
C ALA A 153 11.92 12.97 38.54
N ALA A 154 11.18 13.86 37.89
CA ALA A 154 10.26 13.51 36.81
C ALA A 154 10.97 12.99 35.55
N TRP A 155 10.23 12.28 34.70
CA TRP A 155 10.68 12.02 33.33
C TRP A 155 11.09 13.33 32.64
N SER A 156 12.11 13.27 31.81
CA SER A 156 12.62 14.38 30.99
C SER A 156 12.51 14.04 29.51
N THR A 157 12.22 15.01 28.66
CA THR A 157 12.57 14.93 27.25
C THR A 157 14.04 15.21 27.07
N VAL A 158 14.70 14.47 26.20
CA VAL A 158 16.13 14.58 25.92
C VAL A 158 16.34 14.78 24.43
N PHE A 159 17.17 15.80 24.10
CA PHE A 159 17.71 15.97 22.76
C PHE A 159 19.23 15.86 22.84
N ARG A 160 19.78 14.81 22.27
CA ARG A 160 21.23 14.56 22.28
C ARG A 160 21.67 13.80 21.03
N ASN A 161 22.78 14.23 20.44
CA ASN A 161 23.35 13.60 19.24
C ASN A 161 22.34 13.51 18.07
N ASN A 162 21.51 14.55 17.93
CA ASN A 162 20.44 14.62 16.93
C ASN A 162 19.38 13.52 17.06
N ALA A 163 19.14 13.04 18.27
CA ALA A 163 18.09 12.07 18.61
C ALA A 163 17.23 12.59 19.76
N HIS A 164 15.95 12.33 19.69
CA HIS A 164 14.94 12.66 20.69
C HIS A 164 14.46 11.39 21.39
N TYR A 165 14.33 11.44 22.70
CA TYR A 165 13.80 10.36 23.52
C TYR A 165 13.39 10.88 24.89
N VAL A 166 12.80 10.05 25.72
CA VAL A 166 12.52 10.39 27.12
C VAL A 166 13.39 9.59 28.08
N GLN A 167 13.72 10.19 29.21
CA GLN A 167 14.60 9.58 30.22
C GLN A 167 14.08 9.84 31.63
N ALA A 168 14.23 8.83 32.51
CA ALA A 168 14.12 8.99 33.96
C ALA A 168 15.35 8.43 34.66
N SER A 169 15.76 9.06 35.76
CA SER A 169 16.89 8.65 36.58
C SER A 169 16.79 9.23 38.02
N ALA A 170 17.19 8.47 39.01
CA ALA A 170 17.34 8.96 40.39
C ALA A 170 18.72 9.48 40.69
N TYR A 171 19.58 9.66 39.69
CA TYR A 171 20.91 10.22 39.88
C TYR A 171 20.86 11.61 40.53
N LYS A 172 21.65 11.82 41.58
CA LYS A 172 21.67 13.06 42.39
C LYS A 172 20.35 13.40 43.11
N GLN A 173 19.39 12.48 43.12
CA GLN A 173 18.21 12.65 43.96
C GLN A 173 18.53 12.30 45.42
N PRO A 174 17.99 13.04 46.40
CA PRO A 174 18.36 12.86 47.81
C PRO A 174 17.71 11.59 48.41
N ASP A 175 16.68 11.06 47.82
CA ASP A 175 15.91 9.94 48.35
C ASP A 175 15.18 9.15 47.23
N SER A 176 14.11 8.45 47.59
CA SER A 176 13.29 7.67 46.64
C SER A 176 12.66 8.55 45.57
N THR A 177 12.69 8.03 44.35
CA THR A 177 12.12 8.67 43.16
C THR A 177 11.11 7.72 42.55
N GLN A 178 9.89 8.24 42.33
CA GLN A 178 8.88 7.55 41.54
C GLN A 178 8.22 8.54 40.61
N THR A 179 8.21 8.26 39.33
CA THR A 179 7.62 9.14 38.32
C THR A 179 6.96 8.33 37.21
N TYR A 180 5.79 8.79 36.77
CA TYR A 180 5.05 8.20 35.66
C TYR A 180 5.15 9.10 34.44
N LEU A 181 5.20 8.45 33.26
CA LEU A 181 4.96 9.05 31.95
C LEU A 181 3.74 8.34 31.37
N VAL A 182 2.65 9.05 31.14
CA VAL A 182 1.34 8.47 30.76
C VAL A 182 0.95 8.96 29.39
N SER A 183 0.66 8.03 28.48
CA SER A 183 0.29 8.35 27.10
C SER A 183 -1.09 8.98 27.00
N PRO A 184 -1.40 9.67 25.88
CA PRO A 184 -2.78 9.88 25.44
C PRO A 184 -3.50 8.54 25.35
N ARG A 185 -4.83 8.58 25.44
CA ARG A 185 -5.66 7.39 25.23
C ARG A 185 -5.87 7.14 23.73
N PHE A 186 -5.95 5.88 23.37
CA PHE A 186 -6.21 5.42 21.99
C PHE A 186 -7.12 4.19 22.01
N THR A 187 -7.75 3.89 20.87
CA THR A 187 -8.60 2.70 20.72
C THR A 187 -7.78 1.56 20.14
N VAL A 188 -7.81 0.40 20.78
CA VAL A 188 -7.04 -0.77 20.35
C VAL A 188 -7.78 -1.52 19.24
N THR A 189 -7.09 -1.79 18.14
CA THR A 189 -7.55 -2.67 17.06
C THR A 189 -7.20 -4.13 17.39
N LYS A 190 -8.04 -5.07 16.96
CA LYS A 190 -7.77 -6.51 17.15
C LYS A 190 -6.45 -6.90 16.47
N GLY A 191 -5.60 -7.60 17.19
CA GLY A 191 -4.27 -8.02 16.72
C GLY A 191 -3.19 -6.95 16.90
N SER A 192 -3.48 -5.80 17.53
CA SER A 192 -2.45 -4.82 17.84
C SER A 192 -1.52 -5.27 18.95
N HIS A 193 -0.24 -5.02 18.76
CA HIS A 193 0.82 -5.25 19.74
C HIS A 193 1.36 -3.92 20.26
N LEU A 194 1.69 -3.87 21.55
CA LEU A 194 2.49 -2.82 22.14
C LEU A 194 3.97 -3.17 21.98
N THR A 195 4.72 -2.28 21.33
CA THR A 195 6.18 -2.33 21.25
C THR A 195 6.78 -1.00 21.68
N PHE A 196 7.99 -1.01 22.20
CA PHE A 196 8.81 0.18 22.41
C PHE A 196 10.29 -0.19 22.49
N ASP A 197 11.14 0.81 22.22
CA ASP A 197 12.58 0.68 22.39
C ASP A 197 13.00 1.27 23.72
N ALA A 198 13.95 0.60 24.39
CA ALA A 198 14.53 1.12 25.62
C ALA A 198 16.01 0.75 25.77
N LEU A 199 16.71 1.53 26.59
CA LEU A 199 18.06 1.22 27.03
C LEU A 199 18.28 1.61 28.50
N TYR A 200 19.27 1.00 29.11
CA TYR A 200 19.82 1.47 30.39
C TYR A 200 21.02 2.38 30.16
N GLY A 201 21.04 3.53 30.86
CA GLY A 201 22.19 4.39 30.99
C GLY A 201 22.74 4.34 32.40
N HIS A 202 24.07 4.43 32.55
CA HIS A 202 24.75 4.42 33.86
C HIS A 202 24.22 3.31 34.77
N TYR A 203 24.18 2.10 34.25
CA TYR A 203 23.65 0.93 34.96
C TYR A 203 24.29 0.72 36.32
N THR A 204 23.46 0.51 37.34
CA THR A 204 23.87 0.12 38.68
C THR A 204 23.12 -1.14 39.11
N ALA A 205 23.83 -2.08 39.77
CA ALA A 205 23.21 -3.29 40.28
C ALA A 205 22.18 -3.01 41.39
N ALA A 206 22.27 -1.84 42.06
CA ALA A 206 21.32 -1.39 43.07
C ALA A 206 19.92 -1.08 42.46
N GLY A 207 19.82 -0.91 41.12
CA GLY A 207 18.56 -0.73 40.43
C GLY A 207 18.37 0.67 39.83
N GLY A 208 17.16 1.03 39.65
CA GLY A 208 16.51 1.97 38.77
C GLY A 208 15.70 1.14 37.77
N ARG A 209 14.38 1.09 37.95
CA ARG A 209 13.52 0.11 37.25
C ARG A 209 12.42 0.79 36.47
N LEU A 210 12.12 0.23 35.30
CA LEU A 210 10.95 0.55 34.51
C LEU A 210 9.83 -0.45 34.82
N SER A 211 8.66 0.07 35.13
CA SER A 211 7.40 -0.69 35.14
C SER A 211 6.47 -0.14 34.08
N VAL A 212 5.71 -1.02 33.41
CA VAL A 212 4.85 -0.68 32.30
C VAL A 212 3.45 -1.19 32.56
N PHE A 213 2.46 -0.33 32.39
CA PHE A 213 1.06 -0.66 32.67
C PHE A 213 0.14 -0.25 31.51
N VAL A 214 -0.93 -1.02 31.33
CA VAL A 214 -2.12 -0.58 30.60
C VAL A 214 -3.02 0.15 31.59
N VAL A 215 -3.55 1.31 31.22
CA VAL A 215 -4.40 2.14 32.06
C VAL A 215 -5.72 2.49 31.36
N ASP A 216 -6.77 2.73 32.11
CA ASP A 216 -8.09 3.15 31.58
C ASP A 216 -8.29 4.66 31.58
N ASP A 217 -7.37 5.40 32.22
CA ASP A 217 -7.34 6.86 32.21
C ASP A 217 -5.90 7.38 32.26
N ASN A 218 -5.68 8.67 31.90
CA ASN A 218 -4.40 9.37 31.96
C ASN A 218 -4.34 10.37 33.13
N LEU A 219 -4.83 9.97 34.27
CA LEU A 219 -5.14 10.80 35.41
C LEU A 219 -3.94 11.40 36.15
N ASN A 220 -4.28 12.26 37.10
CA ASN A 220 -3.34 12.91 38.01
C ASN A 220 -2.67 11.90 38.98
N ASN A 221 -1.58 12.32 39.63
CA ASN A 221 -0.74 11.49 40.50
C ASN A 221 -1.49 10.65 41.55
N ALA A 222 -2.56 11.20 42.15
CA ALA A 222 -3.25 10.56 43.25
C ALA A 222 -4.13 9.38 42.79
N ALA A 223 -4.56 9.38 41.51
CA ALA A 223 -5.53 8.45 41.01
C ALA A 223 -4.93 7.34 40.12
N ILE A 224 -3.71 7.53 39.56
CA ILE A 224 -3.13 6.61 38.57
C ILE A 224 -3.08 5.16 39.08
N GLN A 225 -2.82 4.92 40.35
CA GLN A 225 -2.74 3.56 40.91
C GLN A 225 -4.07 2.82 40.91
N HIS A 226 -5.20 3.54 40.88
CA HIS A 226 -6.55 2.96 40.82
C HIS A 226 -7.00 2.65 39.38
N HIS A 227 -6.22 3.08 38.37
CA HIS A 227 -6.54 2.96 36.97
C HIS A 227 -5.62 2.00 36.21
N LEU A 228 -4.78 1.24 36.95
CA LEU A 228 -3.92 0.21 36.36
C LEU A 228 -4.75 -1.03 35.99
N LEU A 229 -4.96 -1.27 34.70
CA LEU A 229 -5.69 -2.43 34.21
C LEU A 229 -4.82 -3.69 34.13
N GLU A 230 -3.54 -3.52 33.80
CA GLU A 230 -2.61 -4.64 33.67
C GLU A 230 -1.18 -4.17 33.90
N ASP A 231 -0.42 -5.01 34.62
CA ASP A 231 1.04 -4.87 34.78
C ASP A 231 1.77 -5.71 33.74
N LEU A 232 2.49 -5.05 32.85
CA LEU A 232 3.30 -5.65 31.79
C LEU A 232 4.79 -5.75 32.16
N THR A 233 5.18 -5.29 33.34
CA THR A 233 6.58 -5.14 33.78
C THR A 233 7.40 -6.42 33.65
N ALA A 234 6.82 -7.57 33.97
CA ALA A 234 7.51 -8.86 33.87
C ALA A 234 7.88 -9.26 32.43
N LYS A 235 7.26 -8.62 31.42
CA LYS A 235 7.52 -8.88 30.00
C LYS A 235 8.60 -7.94 29.42
N VAL A 236 8.96 -6.87 30.15
CA VAL A 236 9.96 -5.90 29.71
C VAL A 236 11.36 -6.51 29.77
N LYS A 237 12.13 -6.39 28.70
CA LYS A 237 13.51 -6.89 28.59
C LYS A 237 14.41 -5.77 28.07
N ILE A 238 15.17 -5.15 28.98
CA ILE A 238 16.18 -4.15 28.63
C ILE A 238 17.55 -4.78 28.86
N GLU A 239 18.41 -4.74 27.83
CA GLU A 239 19.76 -5.28 27.93
C GLU A 239 20.64 -4.44 28.86
N ILE A 240 21.40 -5.12 29.70
CA ILE A 240 22.40 -4.49 30.54
C ILE A 240 23.58 -4.06 29.64
N PRO A 241 24.04 -2.80 29.69
CA PRO A 241 25.22 -2.35 28.95
C PRO A 241 26.44 -3.24 29.23
N ALA A 242 27.27 -3.43 28.22
CA ALA A 242 28.53 -4.13 28.38
C ALA A 242 29.43 -3.43 29.44
N ALA A 243 30.27 -4.20 30.11
CA ALA A 243 31.18 -3.65 31.13
C ALA A 243 31.99 -2.48 30.58
N GLY A 244 31.99 -1.37 31.31
CA GLY A 244 32.71 -0.14 30.96
C GLY A 244 31.92 0.78 29.96
N GLN A 245 30.76 0.36 29.49
CA GLN A 245 29.92 1.22 28.66
C GLN A 245 28.90 2.01 29.50
N PRO A 246 28.86 3.33 29.39
CA PRO A 246 27.95 4.15 30.18
C PRO A 246 26.48 4.03 29.70
N PHE A 247 26.25 3.64 28.46
CA PHE A 247 24.92 3.48 27.86
C PHE A 247 24.83 2.19 27.07
N GLY A 248 23.66 1.57 27.08
CA GLY A 248 23.26 0.52 26.16
C GLY A 248 22.94 1.07 24.76
N THR A 249 22.33 0.23 23.96
CA THR A 249 21.77 0.60 22.64
C THR A 249 20.27 0.45 22.70
N PHE A 250 19.50 1.36 22.07
CA PHE A 250 18.08 1.21 21.91
C PHE A 250 17.77 -0.07 21.16
N LYS A 251 16.96 -0.91 21.76
CA LYS A 251 16.42 -2.15 21.21
C LYS A 251 14.99 -2.32 21.67
N GLN A 252 14.23 -3.06 20.92
CA GLN A 252 12.86 -3.42 21.30
C GLN A 252 12.87 -4.11 22.66
N ALA A 253 12.29 -3.44 23.64
CA ALA A 253 12.27 -3.89 25.05
C ALA A 253 10.97 -4.63 25.40
N LEU A 254 9.94 -4.51 24.61
CA LEU A 254 8.65 -5.15 24.79
C LEU A 254 8.01 -5.49 23.43
N ASP A 255 7.28 -6.62 23.41
CA ASP A 255 6.32 -6.99 22.37
C ASP A 255 5.18 -7.75 23.05
N VAL A 256 3.99 -7.14 23.14
CA VAL A 256 2.84 -7.72 23.84
C VAL A 256 1.58 -7.52 23.02
N ASP A 257 0.88 -8.64 22.75
CA ASP A 257 -0.45 -8.63 22.15
C ASP A 257 -1.47 -7.95 23.08
N LEU A 258 -2.11 -6.91 22.59
CA LEU A 258 -3.17 -6.16 23.24
C LEU A 258 -4.57 -6.53 22.75
N SER A 259 -4.75 -7.60 21.97
CA SER A 259 -6.05 -8.00 21.38
C SER A 259 -7.18 -8.12 22.39
N LYS A 260 -6.89 -8.43 23.66
CA LYS A 260 -7.89 -8.47 24.74
C LYS A 260 -8.53 -7.10 25.06
N TYR A 261 -7.91 -6.03 24.61
CA TYR A 261 -8.41 -4.66 24.69
C TYR A 261 -9.05 -4.17 23.40
N ALA A 262 -9.23 -5.03 22.40
CA ALA A 262 -9.81 -4.64 21.12
C ALA A 262 -11.15 -3.90 21.30
N GLY A 263 -11.29 -2.73 20.66
CA GLY A 263 -12.44 -1.83 20.79
C GLY A 263 -12.46 -1.01 22.08
N LYS A 264 -11.54 -1.22 23.02
CA LYS A 264 -11.44 -0.43 24.25
C LYS A 264 -10.55 0.81 24.03
N HIS A 265 -10.86 1.87 24.75
CA HIS A 265 -10.09 3.11 24.76
C HIS A 265 -9.20 3.13 26.00
N ILE A 266 -7.91 2.88 25.83
CA ILE A 266 -6.91 2.70 26.90
C ILE A 266 -5.75 3.68 26.73
N GLY A 267 -4.91 3.77 27.75
CA GLY A 267 -3.60 4.43 27.71
C GLY A 267 -2.50 3.49 28.20
N LEU A 268 -1.26 4.00 28.19
CA LEU A 268 -0.07 3.35 28.70
C LEU A 268 0.55 4.20 29.79
N ALA A 269 1.06 3.57 30.85
CA ALA A 269 1.83 4.26 31.89
C ALA A 269 3.21 3.59 32.04
N PHE A 270 4.25 4.40 31.94
CA PHE A 270 5.64 4.02 32.14
C PHE A 270 6.10 4.60 33.48
N ARG A 271 6.30 3.75 34.49
CA ARG A 271 6.74 4.17 35.81
C ARG A 271 8.22 3.88 36.00
N TYR A 272 8.97 4.88 36.40
CA TYR A 272 10.32 4.74 36.86
C TYR A 272 10.35 4.74 38.39
N ASP A 273 11.07 3.79 38.98
CA ASP A 273 11.37 3.70 40.41
C ASP A 273 12.89 3.68 40.63
N GLY A 274 13.40 4.58 41.44
CA GLY A 274 14.80 4.66 41.78
C GLY A 274 15.04 5.26 43.19
N ASN A 275 16.30 5.32 43.59
CA ASN A 275 16.69 5.94 44.88
C ASN A 275 18.14 6.40 44.85
N GLY A 276 18.34 7.71 44.91
CA GLY A 276 19.65 8.31 44.85
C GLY A 276 20.52 8.01 46.07
N LYS A 277 19.91 7.85 47.26
CA LYS A 277 20.60 7.55 48.52
C LYS A 277 21.16 6.11 48.54
N THR A 278 20.44 5.14 47.96
CA THR A 278 20.89 3.74 47.94
C THR A 278 21.69 3.39 46.69
N GLY A 279 21.86 4.32 45.75
CA GLY A 279 22.57 4.10 44.51
C GLY A 279 21.71 3.38 43.44
N ALA A 280 20.42 3.23 43.66
CA ALA A 280 19.49 2.72 42.66
C ALA A 280 19.19 3.79 41.61
N THR A 281 20.17 4.11 40.78
CA THR A 281 20.21 5.31 39.91
C THR A 281 20.33 5.01 38.42
N THR A 282 20.20 3.74 38.00
CA THR A 282 20.19 3.38 36.57
C THR A 282 19.22 4.29 35.85
N ALA A 283 19.70 4.97 34.82
CA ALA A 283 18.81 5.73 33.94
C ALA A 283 18.08 4.79 32.99
N VAL A 284 16.80 5.03 32.80
CA VAL A 284 15.98 4.37 31.77
C VAL A 284 15.69 5.37 30.68
N GLN A 285 16.04 5.03 29.44
CA GLN A 285 15.69 5.79 28.25
C GLN A 285 14.64 4.99 27.45
N LEU A 286 13.63 5.69 26.94
CA LEU A 286 12.49 5.13 26.23
C LEU A 286 12.29 5.88 24.90
N ASP A 287 12.02 5.13 23.83
CA ASP A 287 11.79 5.64 22.49
C ASP A 287 10.83 4.74 21.70
N ASN A 288 10.34 5.21 20.56
CA ASN A 288 9.57 4.43 19.57
C ASN A 288 8.39 3.64 20.17
N VAL A 289 7.58 4.27 21.00
CA VAL A 289 6.38 3.63 21.55
C VAL A 289 5.34 3.48 20.46
N MET A 290 4.94 2.23 20.18
CA MET A 290 3.97 1.93 19.13
C MET A 290 2.93 0.92 19.61
N VAL A 291 1.68 1.16 19.25
CA VAL A 291 0.60 0.16 19.33
C VAL A 291 0.01 -0.02 17.94
N GLY A 292 0.08 -1.24 17.44
CA GLY A 292 -0.41 -1.57 16.10
C GLY A 292 -0.07 -2.99 15.70
N ASN A 293 -0.45 -3.32 14.48
CA ASN A 293 -0.06 -4.58 13.84
C ASN A 293 0.42 -4.26 12.42
N GLN A 294 1.51 -3.52 12.35
CA GLN A 294 2.09 -3.12 11.08
C GLN A 294 3.09 -4.14 10.58
N THR A 295 2.96 -4.50 9.31
CA THR A 295 3.93 -5.30 8.57
C THR A 295 4.54 -4.46 7.46
N ILE A 296 5.82 -4.68 7.16
CA ILE A 296 6.51 -4.02 6.06
C ILE A 296 6.48 -4.96 4.86
N ASP A 297 5.90 -4.49 3.75
CA ASP A 297 5.93 -5.17 2.45
C ASP A 297 6.93 -4.44 1.54
N GLU A 298 8.02 -5.10 1.21
CA GLU A 298 9.06 -4.63 0.28
C GLU A 298 8.99 -5.33 -1.08
N THR A 299 7.85 -5.92 -1.42
CA THR A 299 7.64 -6.51 -2.74
C THR A 299 7.87 -5.45 -3.83
N PRO A 300 8.68 -5.73 -4.85
CA PRO A 300 8.91 -4.78 -5.94
C PRO A 300 7.61 -4.32 -6.58
N GLY A 301 7.52 -3.02 -6.84
CA GLY A 301 6.41 -2.42 -7.57
C GLY A 301 6.58 -2.57 -9.07
N LYS A 302 5.47 -2.70 -9.78
CA LYS A 302 5.42 -2.74 -11.24
C LYS A 302 4.21 -1.94 -11.72
N ASP A 303 4.45 -0.76 -12.27
CA ASP A 303 3.41 0.15 -12.72
C ASP A 303 3.53 0.48 -14.20
N GLN A 304 2.40 0.62 -14.86
CA GLN A 304 2.33 1.03 -16.25
C GLN A 304 2.03 2.53 -16.36
N PHE A 305 2.72 3.19 -17.27
CA PHE A 305 2.48 4.57 -17.66
C PHE A 305 2.25 4.63 -19.17
N VAL A 306 1.34 5.50 -19.60
CA VAL A 306 1.07 5.75 -21.01
C VAL A 306 1.24 7.24 -21.33
N ARG A 307 1.68 7.53 -22.56
CA ARG A 307 1.71 8.91 -23.05
C ARG A 307 0.38 9.24 -23.70
N ASN A 308 -0.27 10.27 -23.19
CA ASN A 308 -1.58 10.72 -23.66
C ASN A 308 -1.63 12.26 -23.65
N ASN A 309 -2.02 12.87 -24.76
CA ASN A 309 -2.05 14.31 -24.95
C ASN A 309 -0.69 14.97 -24.58
N GLY A 310 0.41 14.40 -25.05
CA GLY A 310 1.75 14.89 -24.83
C GLY A 310 2.31 14.71 -23.42
N LYS A 311 1.61 14.02 -22.53
CA LYS A 311 2.00 13.81 -21.11
C LYS A 311 2.03 12.33 -20.75
N TRP A 312 3.04 11.95 -19.98
CA TRP A 312 3.03 10.65 -19.31
C TRP A 312 2.06 10.67 -18.15
N VAL A 313 1.22 9.65 -18.06
CA VAL A 313 0.22 9.47 -16.99
C VAL A 313 0.25 8.04 -16.50
N TYR A 314 0.03 7.86 -15.21
CA TYR A 314 -0.12 6.55 -14.60
C TYR A 314 -1.35 5.83 -15.17
N ASN A 315 -1.16 4.57 -15.60
CA ASN A 315 -2.22 3.72 -16.09
C ASN A 315 -2.32 2.46 -15.22
N PRO A 316 -3.27 2.40 -14.28
CA PRO A 316 -3.45 1.26 -13.38
C PRO A 316 -4.08 0.03 -14.04
N SER A 317 -4.20 -0.01 -15.37
CA SER A 317 -4.72 -1.17 -16.10
C SER A 317 -3.89 -2.41 -15.81
N SER A 318 -4.58 -3.53 -15.62
CA SER A 318 -3.98 -4.80 -15.22
C SER A 318 -4.25 -5.91 -16.24
N VAL A 319 -3.28 -6.80 -16.44
CA VAL A 319 -3.48 -8.06 -17.13
C VAL A 319 -3.36 -9.18 -16.09
N ILE A 320 -4.41 -9.98 -15.98
CA ILE A 320 -4.51 -11.08 -15.03
C ILE A 320 -4.42 -12.39 -15.80
N GLU A 321 -3.32 -13.09 -15.62
CA GLU A 321 -3.06 -14.38 -16.26
C GLU A 321 -3.64 -15.52 -15.42
N LEU A 322 -4.80 -16.02 -15.81
CA LEU A 322 -5.45 -17.18 -15.20
C LEU A 322 -4.95 -18.46 -15.91
N LYS A 323 -3.83 -18.99 -15.43
CA LYS A 323 -3.20 -20.16 -16.03
C LYS A 323 -4.10 -21.39 -15.95
N ALA A 324 -4.26 -22.10 -17.06
CA ALA A 324 -5.04 -23.34 -17.14
C ALA A 324 -4.23 -24.52 -16.54
N GLU A 325 -3.79 -24.36 -15.31
CA GLU A 325 -3.04 -25.35 -14.55
C GLU A 325 -3.85 -25.77 -13.33
N LYS A 326 -4.21 -27.04 -13.24
CA LYS A 326 -4.99 -27.58 -12.12
C LYS A 326 -4.31 -27.27 -10.78
N GLY A 327 -5.06 -26.63 -9.87
CA GLY A 327 -4.56 -26.21 -8.56
C GLY A 327 -3.83 -24.87 -8.57
N ASN A 328 -3.80 -24.13 -9.69
CA ASN A 328 -3.31 -22.76 -9.70
C ASN A 328 -4.20 -21.89 -8.80
N ALA A 329 -3.63 -21.35 -7.72
CA ALA A 329 -4.40 -20.66 -6.67
C ALA A 329 -5.16 -19.43 -7.20
N LEU A 330 -4.52 -18.62 -8.06
CA LEU A 330 -5.14 -17.43 -8.64
C LEU A 330 -6.31 -17.81 -9.53
N THR A 331 -6.09 -18.73 -10.47
CA THR A 331 -7.13 -19.20 -11.41
C THR A 331 -8.28 -19.84 -10.65
N THR A 332 -7.99 -20.72 -9.68
CA THR A 332 -9.01 -21.35 -8.83
C THR A 332 -9.86 -20.30 -8.12
N ALA A 333 -9.26 -19.24 -7.57
CA ALA A 333 -10.01 -18.18 -6.88
C ALA A 333 -10.95 -17.43 -7.83
N TYR A 334 -10.50 -17.07 -9.03
CA TYR A 334 -11.35 -16.38 -10.02
C TYR A 334 -12.48 -17.27 -10.53
N MET A 335 -12.17 -18.50 -10.90
CA MET A 335 -13.17 -19.44 -11.39
C MET A 335 -14.20 -19.77 -10.30
N GLN A 336 -13.75 -20.00 -9.05
CA GLN A 336 -14.64 -20.25 -7.92
C GLN A 336 -15.53 -19.05 -7.61
N ALA A 337 -15.01 -17.83 -7.69
CA ALA A 337 -15.82 -16.63 -7.51
C ALA A 337 -16.95 -16.53 -8.54
N GLY A 338 -16.70 -16.92 -9.80
CA GLY A 338 -17.73 -16.99 -10.82
C GLY A 338 -18.74 -18.13 -10.57
N VAL A 339 -18.29 -19.30 -10.17
CA VAL A 339 -19.14 -20.45 -9.79
C VAL A 339 -20.07 -20.08 -8.62
N ASP A 340 -19.54 -19.44 -7.58
CA ASP A 340 -20.32 -18.97 -6.42
C ASP A 340 -21.39 -17.97 -6.86
N TRP A 341 -21.02 -17.01 -7.72
CA TRP A 341 -21.97 -16.04 -8.24
C TRP A 341 -23.13 -16.69 -9.03
N VAL A 342 -22.83 -17.68 -9.88
CA VAL A 342 -23.87 -18.43 -10.61
C VAL A 342 -24.82 -19.14 -9.63
N LYS A 343 -24.26 -19.74 -8.58
CA LYS A 343 -25.05 -20.42 -7.56
C LYS A 343 -26.00 -19.48 -6.81
N GLU A 344 -25.58 -18.25 -6.59
CA GLU A 344 -26.31 -17.27 -5.78
C GLU A 344 -27.31 -16.43 -6.60
N HIS A 345 -27.08 -16.24 -7.92
CA HIS A 345 -27.79 -15.23 -8.71
C HIS A 345 -28.47 -15.78 -9.97
N VAL A 346 -28.26 -17.05 -10.33
CA VAL A 346 -28.80 -17.60 -11.58
C VAL A 346 -29.81 -18.67 -11.27
N ASP A 347 -31.03 -18.47 -11.79
CA ASP A 347 -32.12 -19.43 -11.67
C ASP A 347 -31.80 -20.79 -12.33
N ALA A 348 -32.49 -21.82 -11.89
CA ALA A 348 -32.35 -23.15 -12.45
C ALA A 348 -32.63 -23.17 -13.96
N PRO A 349 -31.84 -23.94 -14.75
CA PRO A 349 -32.03 -24.02 -16.18
C PRO A 349 -33.40 -24.65 -16.56
N LEU A 350 -33.87 -24.30 -17.73
CA LEU A 350 -35.14 -24.78 -18.23
C LEU A 350 -35.20 -26.32 -18.26
N GLY A 351 -36.22 -26.90 -17.61
CA GLY A 351 -36.45 -28.32 -17.56
C GLY A 351 -35.63 -29.10 -16.56
N VAL A 352 -34.91 -28.42 -15.67
CA VAL A 352 -34.20 -28.99 -14.53
C VAL A 352 -35.01 -28.76 -13.25
N ALA A 353 -34.99 -29.73 -12.36
CA ALA A 353 -35.74 -29.64 -11.10
C ALA A 353 -35.23 -28.48 -10.23
N PRO A 354 -36.09 -27.78 -9.46
CA PRO A 354 -35.68 -26.75 -8.53
C PRO A 354 -34.62 -27.29 -7.57
N GLY A 355 -33.57 -26.47 -7.33
CA GLY A 355 -32.47 -26.79 -6.43
C GLY A 355 -31.26 -27.50 -7.07
N THR A 356 -31.33 -27.93 -8.33
CA THR A 356 -30.20 -28.53 -9.06
C THR A 356 -29.33 -27.51 -9.79
N GLY A 357 -29.90 -26.35 -10.17
CA GLY A 357 -29.20 -25.20 -10.73
C GLY A 357 -28.17 -25.52 -11.83
N TYR A 358 -27.28 -24.58 -12.09
CA TYR A 358 -26.19 -24.76 -13.05
C TYR A 358 -24.89 -25.30 -12.40
N VAL A 359 -24.79 -25.30 -11.10
CA VAL A 359 -23.56 -25.65 -10.39
C VAL A 359 -23.50 -27.15 -10.07
N SER A 360 -22.37 -27.78 -10.32
CA SER A 360 -22.12 -29.19 -9.99
C SER A 360 -22.28 -29.48 -8.51
N THR A 361 -22.56 -30.75 -8.16
CA THR A 361 -22.70 -31.19 -6.76
C THR A 361 -21.44 -30.94 -5.90
N TYR A 362 -20.27 -30.85 -6.53
CA TYR A 362 -19.00 -30.52 -5.87
C TYR A 362 -18.82 -29.02 -5.62
N GLY A 363 -19.67 -28.16 -6.21
CA GLY A 363 -19.62 -26.71 -5.99
C GLY A 363 -18.44 -25.98 -6.65
N ASN A 364 -17.69 -26.63 -7.52
CA ASN A 364 -16.45 -26.08 -8.12
C ASN A 364 -16.47 -26.03 -9.66
N ASN A 365 -17.60 -26.39 -10.27
CA ASN A 365 -17.86 -26.27 -11.71
C ASN A 365 -19.26 -25.74 -11.92
N GLU A 366 -19.45 -24.93 -12.95
CA GLU A 366 -20.74 -24.50 -13.39
C GLU A 366 -20.90 -24.64 -14.91
N TYR A 367 -22.15 -24.83 -15.38
CA TYR A 367 -22.49 -25.06 -16.78
C TYR A 367 -23.31 -23.93 -17.38
N TYR A 368 -23.41 -22.79 -16.69
CA TYR A 368 -24.06 -21.57 -17.17
C TYR A 368 -23.19 -20.85 -18.18
N SER A 369 -21.93 -20.63 -17.81
CA SER A 369 -20.88 -20.01 -18.63
C SER A 369 -19.68 -20.96 -18.90
N GLY A 370 -19.67 -22.13 -18.26
CA GLY A 370 -18.68 -23.17 -18.46
C GLY A 370 -17.43 -23.04 -17.57
N LEU A 371 -17.49 -22.28 -16.46
CA LEU A 371 -16.34 -22.12 -15.54
C LEU A 371 -16.08 -23.40 -14.74
N SER A 372 -14.81 -23.76 -14.63
CA SER A 372 -14.34 -24.85 -13.80
C SER A 372 -13.16 -24.40 -12.91
N ALA A 373 -13.42 -24.25 -11.62
CA ALA A 373 -12.37 -24.02 -10.63
C ALA A 373 -11.50 -25.29 -10.44
N TYR A 374 -12.06 -26.47 -10.67
CA TYR A 374 -11.35 -27.73 -10.58
C TYR A 374 -10.32 -27.93 -11.72
N HIS A 375 -10.73 -27.58 -12.97
CA HIS A 375 -9.86 -27.71 -14.15
C HIS A 375 -9.06 -26.43 -14.43
N CYS A 376 -9.33 -25.33 -13.74
CA CYS A 376 -8.76 -24.01 -14.02
C CYS A 376 -8.96 -23.58 -15.49
N SER A 377 -10.13 -23.87 -16.06
CA SER A 377 -10.45 -23.58 -17.47
C SER A 377 -11.94 -23.34 -17.68
N VAL A 378 -12.28 -22.92 -18.90
CA VAL A 378 -13.66 -22.69 -19.34
C VAL A 378 -14.01 -23.71 -20.43
N ASP A 379 -15.20 -24.32 -20.37
CA ASP A 379 -15.72 -25.22 -21.41
C ASP A 379 -16.86 -24.54 -22.15
N LEU A 380 -16.62 -24.07 -23.37
CA LEU A 380 -17.60 -23.41 -24.23
C LEU A 380 -18.19 -24.34 -25.29
N ARG A 381 -18.03 -25.66 -25.20
CA ARG A 381 -18.46 -26.61 -26.20
C ARG A 381 -19.99 -26.77 -26.23
N PRO A 382 -20.66 -26.54 -27.36
CA PRO A 382 -22.11 -26.73 -27.49
C PRO A 382 -22.59 -28.17 -27.16
N ALA A 383 -21.76 -29.17 -27.48
CA ALA A 383 -22.05 -30.57 -27.15
C ALA A 383 -22.11 -30.80 -25.62
N SER A 384 -21.20 -30.18 -24.85
CA SER A 384 -21.25 -30.23 -23.38
C SER A 384 -22.48 -29.53 -22.83
N ALA A 385 -22.81 -28.36 -23.32
CA ALA A 385 -24.00 -27.60 -22.93
C ALA A 385 -25.29 -28.39 -23.18
N ARG A 386 -25.47 -28.94 -24.37
CA ARG A 386 -26.65 -29.78 -24.71
C ARG A 386 -26.73 -31.03 -23.86
N LYS A 387 -25.61 -31.68 -23.57
CA LYS A 387 -25.60 -32.86 -22.71
C LYS A 387 -26.10 -32.54 -21.31
N GLN A 388 -25.80 -31.38 -20.80
CA GLN A 388 -26.22 -30.96 -19.45
C GLN A 388 -27.67 -30.46 -19.43
N TYR A 389 -28.09 -29.64 -20.44
CA TYR A 389 -29.38 -28.95 -20.44
C TYR A 389 -30.07 -29.01 -21.81
N ALA A 390 -30.39 -30.22 -22.25
CA ALA A 390 -30.95 -30.48 -23.58
C ALA A 390 -32.16 -29.60 -23.94
N LYS A 391 -33.07 -29.37 -22.99
CA LYS A 391 -34.29 -28.57 -23.23
C LYS A 391 -33.96 -27.07 -23.43
N GLU A 392 -33.00 -26.57 -22.73
CA GLU A 392 -32.57 -25.15 -22.83
C GLU A 392 -31.98 -24.85 -24.22
N TYR A 393 -31.23 -25.78 -24.77
CA TYR A 393 -30.51 -25.61 -26.02
C TYR A 393 -31.14 -26.33 -27.23
N ALA A 394 -32.37 -26.84 -27.09
CA ALA A 394 -33.02 -27.69 -28.09
C ALA A 394 -33.19 -27.04 -29.49
N SER A 395 -33.49 -25.74 -29.53
CA SER A 395 -33.71 -24.99 -30.77
C SER A 395 -32.51 -24.17 -31.24
N MET A 396 -31.37 -24.25 -30.54
CA MET A 396 -30.22 -23.40 -30.82
C MET A 396 -29.16 -24.13 -31.64
N SER A 397 -28.56 -23.45 -32.62
CA SER A 397 -27.37 -23.89 -33.33
C SER A 397 -26.13 -23.87 -32.41
N ASP A 398 -25.07 -24.53 -32.84
CA ASP A 398 -23.80 -24.52 -32.10
C ASP A 398 -23.23 -23.11 -31.94
N ALA A 399 -23.34 -22.27 -32.97
CA ALA A 399 -22.88 -20.88 -32.93
C ALA A 399 -23.68 -20.05 -31.90
N GLU A 400 -25.02 -20.22 -31.85
CA GLU A 400 -25.87 -19.53 -30.89
C GLU A 400 -25.62 -19.97 -29.46
N ILE A 401 -25.36 -21.26 -29.23
CA ILE A 401 -24.97 -21.76 -27.90
C ILE A 401 -23.64 -21.15 -27.45
N THR A 402 -22.64 -21.17 -28.34
CA THR A 402 -21.33 -20.58 -28.03
C THR A 402 -21.44 -19.09 -27.73
N ALA A 403 -22.19 -18.34 -28.54
CA ALA A 403 -22.40 -16.91 -28.31
C ALA A 403 -23.10 -16.63 -26.96
N LYS A 404 -24.13 -17.41 -26.62
CA LYS A 404 -24.83 -17.33 -25.34
C LYS A 404 -23.91 -17.63 -24.15
N MET A 405 -23.05 -18.65 -24.26
CA MET A 405 -22.11 -18.98 -23.21
C MET A 405 -21.04 -17.90 -23.05
N ILE A 406 -20.58 -17.28 -24.13
CA ILE A 406 -19.62 -16.13 -24.08
C ILE A 406 -20.31 -14.94 -23.41
N GLU A 407 -21.54 -14.60 -23.71
CA GLU A 407 -22.29 -13.54 -23.04
C GLU A 407 -22.41 -13.80 -21.53
N ARG A 408 -22.72 -15.03 -21.14
CA ARG A 408 -22.78 -15.46 -19.75
C ARG A 408 -21.39 -15.39 -19.05
N LEU A 409 -20.36 -15.75 -19.81
CA LEU A 409 -18.97 -15.66 -19.30
C LEU A 409 -18.55 -14.21 -18.99
N GLN A 410 -19.06 -13.22 -19.74
CA GLN A 410 -18.87 -11.81 -19.41
C GLN A 410 -19.44 -11.46 -18.02
N GLN A 411 -20.61 -11.99 -17.69
CA GLN A 411 -21.26 -11.76 -16.41
C GLN A 411 -20.51 -12.43 -15.26
N THR A 412 -20.14 -13.69 -15.41
CA THR A 412 -19.46 -14.46 -14.36
C THR A 412 -18.03 -13.97 -14.09
N LEU A 413 -17.26 -13.66 -15.14
CA LEU A 413 -15.91 -13.08 -14.97
C LEU A 413 -15.96 -11.64 -14.47
N GLY A 414 -16.96 -10.85 -14.87
CA GLY A 414 -17.20 -9.51 -14.31
C GLY A 414 -17.52 -9.56 -12.81
N ALA A 415 -18.33 -10.53 -12.39
CA ALA A 415 -18.63 -10.76 -10.97
C ALA A 415 -17.39 -11.22 -10.18
N ALA A 416 -16.57 -12.10 -10.76
CA ALA A 416 -15.31 -12.52 -10.17
C ALA A 416 -14.33 -11.34 -9.99
N LEU A 417 -14.21 -10.48 -11.00
CA LEU A 417 -13.43 -9.25 -10.91
C LEU A 417 -13.90 -8.35 -9.77
N LYS A 418 -15.21 -8.11 -9.67
CA LYS A 418 -15.80 -7.29 -8.61
C LYS A 418 -15.51 -7.85 -7.22
N LYS A 419 -15.59 -9.17 -7.02
CA LYS A 419 -15.32 -9.85 -5.75
C LYS A 419 -13.84 -9.80 -5.36
N LEU A 420 -12.93 -9.96 -6.33
CA LEU A 420 -11.50 -10.13 -6.08
C LEU A 420 -10.67 -8.84 -6.24
N ASN A 421 -11.25 -7.80 -6.84
CA ASN A 421 -10.60 -6.50 -7.05
C ASN A 421 -11.51 -5.34 -6.59
N PRO A 422 -11.98 -5.33 -5.32
CA PRO A 422 -12.91 -4.33 -4.83
C PRO A 422 -12.29 -2.92 -4.75
N GLU A 423 -10.96 -2.84 -4.75
CA GLU A 423 -10.22 -1.58 -4.67
C GLU A 423 -9.85 -0.98 -6.04
N ALA A 424 -10.21 -1.65 -7.15
CA ALA A 424 -10.01 -1.10 -8.48
C ALA A 424 -10.79 0.21 -8.65
N VAL A 425 -10.12 1.28 -9.08
CA VAL A 425 -10.73 2.60 -9.28
C VAL A 425 -10.45 3.13 -10.68
N PRO A 426 -11.38 3.89 -11.28
CA PRO A 426 -11.11 4.60 -12.51
C PRO A 426 -10.05 5.69 -12.28
N ALA A 427 -9.24 5.98 -13.29
CA ALA A 427 -8.26 7.07 -13.25
C ALA A 427 -8.75 8.28 -14.04
N ALA A 428 -8.44 9.49 -13.54
CA ALA A 428 -8.68 10.72 -14.28
C ALA A 428 -7.78 10.78 -15.51
N ARG A 429 -8.28 10.94 -16.71
CA ARG A 429 -7.56 11.10 -17.98
C ARG A 429 -7.09 9.82 -18.68
N VAL A 430 -7.23 8.64 -18.07
CA VAL A 430 -6.85 7.36 -18.68
C VAL A 430 -7.94 6.33 -18.39
N GLU A 431 -8.37 5.60 -19.42
CA GLU A 431 -9.27 4.47 -19.20
C GLU A 431 -8.50 3.32 -18.55
N VAL A 432 -9.05 2.79 -17.47
CA VAL A 432 -8.48 1.67 -16.72
C VAL A 432 -9.16 0.39 -17.16
N PHE A 433 -8.36 -0.58 -17.56
CA PHE A 433 -8.82 -1.87 -18.00
C PHE A 433 -8.23 -3.01 -17.17
N TYR A 434 -9.05 -4.00 -16.89
CA TYR A 434 -8.63 -5.30 -16.41
C TYR A 434 -8.83 -6.30 -17.54
N THR A 435 -7.74 -6.90 -18.02
CA THR A 435 -7.74 -7.91 -19.06
C THR A 435 -7.52 -9.26 -18.40
N LEU A 436 -8.54 -10.14 -18.46
CA LEU A 436 -8.42 -11.52 -18.01
C LEU A 436 -7.96 -12.38 -19.19
N ARG A 437 -6.88 -13.14 -19.00
CA ARG A 437 -6.43 -14.19 -19.91
C ARG A 437 -6.66 -15.53 -19.24
N PHE A 438 -7.32 -16.43 -19.91
CA PHE A 438 -7.77 -17.69 -19.34
C PHE A 438 -7.82 -18.80 -20.39
N GLY A 439 -7.71 -20.04 -19.92
CA GLY A 439 -7.79 -21.21 -20.79
C GLY A 439 -9.22 -21.57 -21.17
N VAL A 440 -9.47 -21.80 -22.45
CA VAL A 440 -10.73 -22.35 -22.99
C VAL A 440 -10.44 -23.72 -23.58
N TYR A 441 -11.15 -24.73 -23.07
CA TYR A 441 -11.04 -26.11 -23.54
C TYR A 441 -11.96 -26.35 -24.74
N ASP A 442 -11.40 -26.82 -25.87
CA ASP A 442 -12.13 -27.09 -27.14
C ASP A 442 -12.55 -28.55 -27.31
N GLY A 443 -12.18 -29.42 -26.38
CA GLY A 443 -12.45 -30.86 -26.46
C GLY A 443 -11.20 -31.69 -26.71
N ASN A 444 -10.11 -31.06 -27.13
CA ASN A 444 -8.83 -31.68 -27.41
C ASN A 444 -7.70 -30.99 -26.62
N GLU A 445 -7.64 -29.66 -26.68
CA GLU A 445 -6.63 -28.85 -26.02
C GLU A 445 -7.23 -27.62 -25.33
N THR A 446 -6.44 -26.95 -24.49
CA THR A 446 -6.83 -25.71 -23.85
C THR A 446 -6.06 -24.55 -24.45
N LYS A 447 -6.75 -23.59 -25.10
CA LYS A 447 -6.18 -22.41 -25.72
C LYS A 447 -6.39 -21.20 -24.85
N THR A 448 -5.43 -20.28 -24.87
CA THR A 448 -5.55 -19.01 -24.13
C THR A 448 -6.47 -18.06 -24.89
N HIS A 449 -7.45 -17.53 -24.18
CA HIS A 449 -8.35 -16.48 -24.63
C HIS A 449 -8.25 -15.28 -23.72
N GLU A 450 -8.71 -14.11 -24.18
CA GLU A 450 -8.78 -12.92 -23.32
C GLU A 450 -10.15 -12.24 -23.41
N MET A 451 -10.53 -11.60 -22.30
CA MET A 451 -11.62 -10.64 -22.17
C MET A 451 -11.15 -9.40 -21.45
N LYS A 452 -11.65 -8.23 -21.87
CA LYS A 452 -11.32 -6.96 -21.28
C LYS A 452 -12.52 -6.32 -20.60
N PHE A 453 -12.28 -5.75 -19.41
CA PHE A 453 -13.27 -5.04 -18.61
C PHE A 453 -12.75 -3.66 -18.28
N LYS A 454 -13.58 -2.62 -18.44
CA LYS A 454 -13.30 -1.25 -18.07
C LYS A 454 -13.72 -1.01 -16.63
N VAL A 455 -12.88 -0.37 -15.85
CA VAL A 455 -13.21 0.09 -14.51
C VAL A 455 -14.04 1.36 -14.61
N VAL A 456 -15.30 1.32 -14.19
CA VAL A 456 -16.26 2.44 -14.30
C VAL A 456 -16.57 3.09 -12.95
N GLY A 457 -16.21 2.45 -11.85
CA GLY A 457 -16.34 2.92 -10.47
C GLY A 457 -15.47 2.09 -9.53
N LYS A 458 -15.40 2.44 -8.23
CA LYS A 458 -14.65 1.63 -7.27
C LYS A 458 -15.21 0.21 -7.21
N GLY A 459 -14.40 -0.78 -7.59
CA GLY A 459 -14.77 -2.19 -7.67
C GLY A 459 -15.86 -2.48 -8.69
N GLN A 460 -16.12 -1.60 -9.66
CA GLN A 460 -17.15 -1.76 -10.68
C GLN A 460 -16.52 -1.94 -12.06
N PHE A 461 -16.95 -2.98 -12.75
CA PHE A 461 -16.38 -3.39 -14.03
C PHE A 461 -17.48 -3.51 -15.08
N GLU A 462 -17.20 -3.02 -16.27
CA GLU A 462 -18.05 -3.14 -17.46
C GLU A 462 -17.29 -3.86 -18.56
N TYR A 463 -17.92 -4.86 -19.16
CA TYR A 463 -17.31 -5.60 -20.28
C TYR A 463 -17.07 -4.68 -21.48
N VAL A 464 -15.88 -4.75 -22.03
CA VAL A 464 -15.54 -4.04 -23.27
C VAL A 464 -16.05 -4.86 -24.46
N LYS A 465 -17.05 -4.34 -25.14
CA LYS A 465 -17.66 -5.01 -26.29
C LYS A 465 -16.60 -5.48 -27.28
N ASP A 466 -16.80 -6.69 -27.83
CA ASP A 466 -15.95 -7.34 -28.84
C ASP A 466 -14.48 -7.58 -28.40
N SER A 467 -14.22 -7.53 -27.09
CA SER A 467 -12.87 -7.78 -26.54
C SER A 467 -12.54 -9.27 -26.33
N TYR A 468 -13.54 -10.16 -26.42
CA TYR A 468 -13.31 -11.60 -26.34
C TYR A 468 -12.61 -12.10 -27.59
N LYS A 469 -11.46 -12.75 -27.45
CA LYS A 469 -10.72 -13.35 -28.55
C LYS A 469 -9.77 -14.44 -28.08
N ALA A 470 -9.42 -15.38 -28.99
CA ALA A 470 -8.30 -16.29 -28.82
C ALA A 470 -6.96 -15.55 -29.02
N LEU A 471 -5.91 -15.97 -28.32
CA LEU A 471 -4.55 -15.44 -28.41
C LEU A 471 -3.65 -16.36 -29.19
#